data_57c866f45bd79b7661f118375c407a0c
#
_entry.id   57c866f45bd79b7661f118375c407a0c
#
_cell.length_a   1.000
_cell.length_b   1.000
_cell.length_c   1.000
_cell.angle_alpha   90.00
_cell.angle_beta   90.00
_cell.angle_gamma   90.00
#
_symmetry.space_group_name_H-M   'P 1'
#
loop_
_entity.id
_entity.type
_entity.pdbx_description
1 polymer ?
#
loop_
_entity_poly.entity_id
_entity_poly.type
_entity_poly.pdbx_seq_one_letter_code
_entity_poly.pdbx_strand_id
1 'polypeptide(L)'
;MKFQSLLSPSAWLLAVLAVPLTIAAQDTQPRTLLAVQYTVTDLGTLSGGNFSQPFFINRYGLVSGSSSLPDGTQQAALWLEELKVDIGLPGLGGPNSIAFGDNERFQSAGEAETSTPDPSGEDFCGFGTHLTCLP
;
A
#
# COMPACT_ATOMS: atom_id res chain seq x y z
N MET A 1 -43.96 63.46 -62.74
CA MET A 1 -42.94 63.76 -61.75
C MET A 1 -42.61 62.52 -60.98
N LYS A 2 -41.41 61.96 -61.18
CA LYS A 2 -40.92 60.73 -60.48
C LYS A 2 -40.19 61.14 -59.24
N PHE A 3 -40.60 60.65 -58.05
CA PHE A 3 -39.79 60.70 -56.84
C PHE A 3 -39.20 59.34 -56.60
N GLN A 4 -37.93 59.22 -56.87
CA GLN A 4 -37.14 58.09 -56.41
C GLN A 4 -36.68 58.36 -54.99
N SER A 5 -37.09 57.54 -54.03
CA SER A 5 -36.55 57.54 -52.70
C SER A 5 -35.31 56.64 -52.68
N LEU A 6 -34.14 57.22 -52.52
CA LEU A 6 -32.87 56.56 -52.29
C LEU A 6 -32.86 56.01 -50.86
N LEU A 7 -33.10 54.74 -50.72
CA LEU A 7 -32.80 54.02 -49.49
C LEU A 7 -31.30 53.70 -49.46
N SER A 8 -30.60 54.35 -48.59
CA SER A 8 -29.17 54.18 -48.36
C SER A 8 -28.86 52.77 -47.85
N PRO A 9 -27.89 52.07 -48.41
CA PRO A 9 -27.51 50.71 -47.98
C PRO A 9 -26.74 50.65 -46.64
N SER A 10 -26.57 51.81 -45.98
CA SER A 10 -25.79 51.89 -44.76
C SER A 10 -26.53 51.53 -43.45
N ALA A 11 -27.85 51.26 -43.54
CA ALA A 11 -28.67 50.95 -42.35
C ALA A 11 -28.61 49.49 -41.90
N TRP A 12 -28.04 48.59 -42.72
CA TRP A 12 -28.03 47.16 -42.41
C TRP A 12 -26.76 46.65 -41.74
N LEU A 13 -25.73 47.46 -41.60
CA LEU A 13 -24.42 47.10 -41.02
C LEU A 13 -24.29 47.24 -39.50
N LEU A 14 -25.31 47.85 -38.85
CA LEU A 14 -25.26 48.09 -37.41
C LEU A 14 -26.07 47.09 -36.56
N ALA A 15 -26.81 46.15 -37.23
CA ALA A 15 -27.62 45.18 -36.48
C ALA A 15 -26.96 43.86 -36.15
N VAL A 16 -25.69 43.65 -36.56
CA VAL A 16 -24.98 42.35 -36.39
C VAL A 16 -24.02 42.33 -35.18
N LEU A 17 -23.86 43.46 -34.48
CA LEU A 17 -22.87 43.61 -33.40
C LEU A 17 -23.41 43.51 -31.97
N ALA A 18 -24.65 43.09 -31.81
CA ALA A 18 -25.25 42.86 -30.48
C ALA A 18 -25.53 41.37 -30.24
N VAL A 19 -24.55 40.51 -30.50
CA VAL A 19 -24.58 39.17 -29.90
C VAL A 19 -24.05 39.33 -28.47
N PRO A 20 -24.88 39.13 -27.43
CA PRO A 20 -24.35 39.10 -26.09
C PRO A 20 -23.40 37.90 -25.99
N LEU A 21 -22.11 38.16 -25.83
CA LEU A 21 -21.18 37.16 -25.34
C LEU A 21 -21.65 36.76 -23.95
N THR A 22 -22.54 35.82 -23.87
CA THR A 22 -22.73 35.08 -22.61
C THR A 22 -21.46 34.30 -22.38
N ILE A 23 -20.50 34.86 -21.69
CA ILE A 23 -19.42 34.14 -21.06
C ILE A 23 -20.11 33.21 -20.07
N ALA A 24 -20.33 31.94 -20.45
CA ALA A 24 -20.69 30.93 -19.50
C ALA A 24 -19.52 30.89 -18.49
N ALA A 25 -19.74 31.50 -17.33
CA ALA A 25 -18.85 31.25 -16.21
C ALA A 25 -18.83 29.74 -16.03
N GLN A 26 -17.72 29.12 -16.37
CA GLN A 26 -17.50 27.73 -16.02
C GLN A 26 -17.58 27.68 -14.51
N ASP A 27 -18.63 27.05 -14.04
CA ASP A 27 -18.84 26.79 -12.63
C ASP A 27 -17.65 25.90 -12.18
N THR A 28 -16.62 26.57 -11.68
CA THR A 28 -15.53 25.90 -10.99
C THR A 28 -16.11 25.42 -9.67
N GLN A 29 -16.91 24.36 -9.72
CA GLN A 29 -17.26 23.66 -8.50
C GLN A 29 -15.95 23.35 -7.78
N PRO A 30 -15.76 23.81 -6.55
CA PRO A 30 -14.63 23.38 -5.77
C PRO A 30 -14.73 21.85 -5.67
N ARG A 31 -13.83 21.14 -6.34
CA ARG A 31 -13.65 19.72 -6.10
C ARG A 31 -13.28 19.60 -4.63
N THR A 32 -14.25 19.25 -3.82
CA THR A 32 -13.97 18.84 -2.44
C THR A 32 -13.09 17.60 -2.56
N LEU A 33 -11.78 17.82 -2.51
CA LEU A 33 -10.85 16.72 -2.35
C LEU A 33 -11.23 16.08 -1.02
N LEU A 34 -11.88 14.92 -1.09
CA LEU A 34 -12.06 14.11 0.09
C LEU A 34 -10.64 13.85 0.61
N ALA A 35 -10.32 14.48 1.73
CA ALA A 35 -9.04 14.22 2.38
C ALA A 35 -9.02 12.73 2.73
N VAL A 36 -8.10 12.00 2.10
CA VAL A 36 -7.88 10.60 2.45
C VAL A 36 -7.34 10.60 3.88
N GLN A 37 -8.09 10.00 4.78
CA GLN A 37 -7.67 9.82 6.16
C GLN A 37 -6.95 8.47 6.27
N TYR A 38 -5.77 8.51 6.86
CA TYR A 38 -4.99 7.32 7.16
C TYR A 38 -4.99 7.11 8.68
N THR A 39 -5.12 5.87 9.07
CA THR A 39 -4.90 5.44 10.45
C THR A 39 -3.61 4.64 10.47
N VAL A 40 -2.75 4.93 11.43
CA VAL A 40 -1.53 4.16 11.67
C VAL A 40 -1.80 3.22 12.83
N THR A 41 -1.56 1.94 12.61
CA THR A 41 -1.69 0.91 13.62
C THR A 41 -0.32 0.31 13.93
N ASP A 42 0.04 0.26 15.20
CA ASP A 42 1.21 -0.47 15.67
C ASP A 42 0.84 -1.94 15.82
N LEU A 43 1.51 -2.80 15.06
CA LEU A 43 1.27 -4.25 15.10
C LEU A 43 1.91 -4.93 16.33
N GLY A 44 2.82 -4.24 17.01
CA GLY A 44 3.55 -4.79 18.14
C GLY A 44 4.57 -5.85 17.74
N THR A 45 5.00 -6.62 18.74
CA THR A 45 5.98 -7.73 18.60
C THR A 45 5.39 -9.01 19.16
N LEU A 46 5.92 -10.16 18.76
CA LEU A 46 5.65 -11.41 19.46
C LEU A 46 6.08 -11.28 20.94
N SER A 47 5.48 -12.10 21.78
CA SER A 47 5.57 -12.03 23.24
C SER A 47 6.98 -11.71 23.76
N GLY A 48 7.14 -10.48 24.27
CA GLY A 48 8.39 -10.02 24.92
C GLY A 48 9.53 -9.63 23.97
N GLY A 49 9.30 -9.64 22.67
CA GLY A 49 10.25 -9.13 21.69
C GLY A 49 10.36 -7.60 21.71
N ASN A 50 11.38 -7.06 21.08
CA ASN A 50 11.63 -5.63 20.97
C ASN A 50 11.72 -5.12 19.53
N PHE A 51 11.55 -5.99 18.55
CA PHE A 51 11.62 -5.67 17.13
C PHE A 51 10.61 -6.48 16.33
N SER A 52 9.96 -5.85 15.38
CA SER A 52 9.13 -6.51 14.38
C SER A 52 9.29 -5.84 13.02
N GLN A 53 9.18 -6.64 11.97
CA GLN A 53 9.30 -6.16 10.59
C GLN A 53 8.25 -6.84 9.72
N PRO A 54 7.22 -6.10 9.28
CA PRO A 54 6.26 -6.59 8.31
C PRO A 54 6.87 -6.53 6.90
N PHE A 55 6.57 -7.52 6.05
CA PHE A 55 6.98 -7.57 4.66
C PHE A 55 5.82 -7.51 3.68
N PHE A 56 4.67 -8.05 4.05
CA PHE A 56 3.53 -8.16 3.16
C PHE A 56 2.21 -7.99 3.91
N ILE A 57 1.19 -7.51 3.21
CA ILE A 57 -0.19 -7.45 3.68
C ILE A 57 -1.12 -7.93 2.57
N ASN A 58 -2.02 -8.85 2.86
CA ASN A 58 -3.02 -9.30 1.90
C ASN A 58 -4.31 -8.44 1.98
N ARG A 59 -5.25 -8.72 1.09
CA ARG A 59 -6.51 -7.96 1.01
C ARG A 59 -7.42 -8.11 2.24
N TYR A 60 -7.18 -9.09 3.08
CA TYR A 60 -7.93 -9.31 4.33
C TYR A 60 -7.28 -8.68 5.55
N GLY A 61 -6.18 -7.94 5.33
CA GLY A 61 -5.45 -7.31 6.41
C GLY A 61 -4.53 -8.24 7.20
N LEU A 62 -4.31 -9.49 6.71
CA LEU A 62 -3.28 -10.34 7.28
C LEU A 62 -1.92 -9.79 6.86
N VAL A 63 -1.07 -9.55 7.85
CA VAL A 63 0.30 -9.09 7.66
C VAL A 63 1.26 -10.22 7.98
N SER A 64 2.21 -10.48 7.09
CA SER A 64 3.29 -11.43 7.30
C SER A 64 4.64 -10.73 7.44
N GLY A 65 5.52 -11.29 8.22
CA GLY A 65 6.83 -10.72 8.51
C GLY A 65 7.63 -11.53 9.51
N SER A 66 8.38 -10.85 10.33
CA SER A 66 9.14 -11.45 11.41
C SER A 66 9.10 -10.61 12.68
N SER A 67 9.32 -11.23 13.82
CA SER A 67 9.44 -10.57 15.10
C SER A 67 10.51 -11.24 15.96
N SER A 68 11.24 -10.43 16.73
CA SER A 68 12.20 -10.96 17.69
C SER A 68 11.48 -11.59 18.88
N LEU A 69 12.13 -12.57 19.49
CA LEU A 69 11.80 -13.12 20.79
C LEU A 69 12.73 -12.51 21.88
N PRO A 70 12.43 -12.73 23.18
CA PRO A 70 13.22 -12.16 24.26
C PRO A 70 14.68 -12.62 24.29
N ASP A 71 14.98 -13.78 23.73
CA ASP A 71 16.33 -14.36 23.62
C ASP A 71 17.14 -13.79 22.44
N GLY A 72 16.54 -12.89 21.64
CA GLY A 72 17.15 -12.28 20.47
C GLY A 72 17.02 -13.08 19.19
N THR A 73 16.39 -14.25 19.21
CA THR A 73 16.07 -15.01 18.00
C THR A 73 14.94 -14.32 17.22
N GLN A 74 14.80 -14.64 15.94
CA GLN A 74 13.81 -14.05 15.06
C GLN A 74 12.83 -15.13 14.58
N GLN A 75 11.57 -14.90 14.75
CA GLN A 75 10.52 -15.83 14.33
C GLN A 75 9.62 -15.21 13.28
N ALA A 76 9.26 -16.01 12.27
CA ALA A 76 8.21 -15.63 11.33
C ALA A 76 6.90 -15.36 12.08
N ALA A 77 6.26 -14.25 11.73
CA ALA A 77 5.09 -13.76 12.44
C ALA A 77 3.96 -13.39 11.48
N LEU A 78 2.75 -13.63 11.93
CA LEU A 78 1.53 -13.19 11.27
C LEU A 78 0.75 -12.30 12.25
N TRP A 79 0.27 -11.15 11.75
CA TRP A 79 -0.60 -10.24 12.50
C TRP A 79 -1.93 -10.12 11.76
N LEU A 80 -3.00 -10.30 12.49
CA LEU A 80 -4.36 -10.05 12.03
C LEU A 80 -5.02 -9.07 12.99
N GLU A 81 -4.95 -7.81 12.68
CA GLU A 81 -5.34 -6.71 13.57
C GLU A 81 -6.81 -6.81 14.02
N GLU A 82 -7.72 -7.14 13.10
CA GLU A 82 -9.14 -7.25 13.43
C GLU A 82 -9.41 -8.26 14.55
N LEU A 83 -8.59 -9.32 14.63
CA LEU A 83 -8.69 -10.34 15.66
C LEU A 83 -7.68 -10.12 16.80
N LYS A 84 -6.77 -9.14 16.67
CA LYS A 84 -5.66 -8.90 17.61
C LYS A 84 -4.90 -10.19 17.97
N VAL A 85 -4.60 -10.97 16.93
CA VAL A 85 -3.90 -12.24 17.06
C VAL A 85 -2.54 -12.10 16.43
N ASP A 86 -1.53 -12.32 17.25
CA ASP A 86 -0.13 -12.41 16.84
C ASP A 86 0.25 -13.88 16.87
N ILE A 87 0.65 -14.43 15.73
CA ILE A 87 0.97 -15.83 15.58
C ILE A 87 2.44 -15.94 15.17
N GLY A 88 3.26 -16.50 16.06
CA GLY A 88 4.58 -16.99 15.69
C GLY A 88 4.48 -18.29 14.93
N LEU A 89 5.17 -18.39 13.81
CA LEU A 89 5.23 -19.63 13.03
C LEU A 89 6.47 -20.42 13.45
N PRO A 90 6.33 -21.71 13.76
CA PRO A 90 7.47 -22.52 14.14
C PRO A 90 8.45 -22.65 12.97
N GLY A 91 9.75 -22.62 13.27
CA GLY A 91 10.80 -22.91 12.30
C GLY A 91 10.93 -24.39 11.97
N LEU A 92 11.94 -24.72 11.18
CA LEU A 92 12.26 -26.09 10.75
C LEU A 92 13.26 -26.79 11.70
N GLY A 93 13.29 -26.36 12.94
CA GLY A 93 14.16 -26.92 13.99
C GLY A 93 15.34 -26.02 14.36
N GLY A 94 15.66 -25.01 13.58
CA GLY A 94 16.57 -23.93 13.92
C GLY A 94 15.85 -22.78 14.65
N PRO A 95 16.61 -21.82 15.19
CA PRO A 95 16.05 -20.76 16.03
C PRO A 95 15.36 -19.65 15.23
N ASN A 96 15.69 -19.47 13.97
CA ASN A 96 15.24 -18.31 13.21
C ASN A 96 14.36 -18.69 12.00
N SER A 97 13.40 -17.80 11.71
CA SER A 97 12.53 -17.89 10.53
C SER A 97 11.97 -16.52 10.15
N ILE A 98 11.57 -16.38 8.89
CA ILE A 98 10.93 -15.17 8.32
C ILE A 98 9.77 -15.58 7.42
N ALA A 99 8.66 -14.87 7.45
CA ALA A 99 7.59 -14.98 6.47
C ALA A 99 7.65 -13.77 5.52
N PHE A 100 7.86 -13.99 4.23
CA PHE A 100 7.96 -12.93 3.23
C PHE A 100 6.62 -12.55 2.62
N GLY A 101 5.64 -13.44 2.66
CA GLY A 101 4.33 -13.16 2.10
C GLY A 101 3.29 -14.19 2.48
N ASP A 102 2.05 -13.84 2.24
CA ASP A 102 0.90 -14.69 2.44
C ASP A 102 -0.12 -14.52 1.32
N ASN A 103 -0.94 -15.52 1.12
CA ASN A 103 -2.03 -15.46 0.16
C ASN A 103 -3.39 -15.34 0.88
N GLU A 104 -4.44 -15.24 0.07
CA GLU A 104 -5.80 -15.10 0.55
C GLU A 104 -6.41 -16.39 1.12
N ARG A 105 -5.66 -17.49 1.10
CA ARG A 105 -6.01 -18.77 1.72
C ARG A 105 -5.30 -18.96 3.06
N PHE A 106 -4.65 -17.89 3.58
CA PHE A 106 -3.86 -17.93 4.81
C PHE A 106 -2.68 -18.91 4.75
N GLN A 107 -2.09 -19.06 3.57
CA GLN A 107 -0.86 -19.80 3.38
C GLN A 107 0.29 -18.81 3.31
N SER A 108 1.30 -18.99 4.13
CA SER A 108 2.48 -18.13 4.16
C SER A 108 3.66 -18.83 3.52
N ALA A 109 4.51 -18.04 2.88
CA ALA A 109 5.79 -18.46 2.32
C ALA A 109 6.92 -17.66 2.95
N GLY A 110 8.03 -18.31 3.20
CA GLY A 110 9.17 -17.69 3.85
C GLY A 110 10.37 -18.61 3.85
N GLU A 111 11.26 -18.38 4.78
CA GLU A 111 12.44 -19.23 5.00
C GLU A 111 12.62 -19.53 6.48
N ALA A 112 13.24 -20.63 6.78
CA ALA A 112 13.52 -21.04 8.16
C ALA A 112 14.82 -21.85 8.24
N GLU A 113 15.51 -21.67 9.35
CA GLU A 113 16.68 -22.47 9.69
C GLU A 113 16.25 -23.88 10.15
N THR A 114 17.07 -24.83 9.81
CA THR A 114 17.02 -26.19 10.37
C THR A 114 17.96 -26.28 11.58
N SER A 115 17.92 -27.41 12.28
CA SER A 115 18.89 -27.68 13.34
C SER A 115 20.26 -28.18 12.82
N THR A 116 20.45 -28.27 11.52
CA THR A 116 21.65 -28.81 10.89
C THR A 116 22.59 -27.70 10.47
N PRO A 117 23.88 -27.74 10.84
CA PRO A 117 24.87 -26.80 10.34
C PRO A 117 25.00 -26.87 8.83
N ASP A 118 25.25 -25.71 8.22
CA ASP A 118 25.51 -25.65 6.78
C ASP A 118 26.85 -26.34 6.48
N PRO A 119 26.89 -27.30 5.50
CA PRO A 119 28.10 -28.03 5.18
C PRO A 119 29.27 -27.18 4.68
N SER A 120 28.97 -26.02 4.11
CA SER A 120 29.96 -25.05 3.63
C SER A 120 30.29 -23.98 4.66
N GLY A 121 29.57 -23.97 5.80
CA GLY A 121 29.69 -22.94 6.82
C GLY A 121 29.14 -21.58 6.37
N GLU A 122 28.23 -21.57 5.40
CA GLU A 122 27.62 -20.36 4.91
C GLU A 122 26.44 -19.94 5.80
N ASP A 123 26.17 -18.64 5.83
CA ASP A 123 24.99 -18.06 6.48
C ASP A 123 23.98 -17.64 5.43
N PHE A 124 23.33 -18.61 4.83
CA PHE A 124 22.46 -18.37 3.67
C PHE A 124 21.22 -17.53 4.02
N CYS A 125 20.63 -17.73 5.18
CA CYS A 125 19.50 -16.92 5.65
C CYS A 125 19.90 -15.55 6.25
N GLY A 126 21.21 -15.33 6.54
CA GLY A 126 21.67 -14.08 7.09
C GLY A 126 21.38 -13.86 8.58
N PHE A 127 21.10 -14.93 9.33
CA PHE A 127 20.84 -14.82 10.78
C PHE A 127 22.11 -14.90 11.64
N GLY A 128 23.27 -15.19 11.05
CA GLY A 128 24.54 -15.31 11.76
C GLY A 128 24.77 -16.64 12.48
N THR A 129 23.94 -17.64 12.24
CA THR A 129 23.99 -18.94 12.93
C THR A 129 24.73 -20.01 12.14
N HIS A 130 24.93 -19.82 10.83
CA HIS A 130 25.52 -20.81 9.91
C HIS A 130 24.77 -22.16 9.88
N LEU A 131 23.45 -22.13 10.10
CA LEU A 131 22.58 -23.28 9.97
C LEU A 131 22.02 -23.38 8.54
N THR A 132 21.69 -24.59 8.12
CA THR A 132 21.04 -24.82 6.84
C THR A 132 19.68 -24.12 6.80
N CYS A 133 19.46 -23.34 5.76
CA CYS A 133 18.25 -22.59 5.55
C CYS A 133 17.43 -23.22 4.42
N LEU A 134 16.13 -23.31 4.64
CA LEU A 134 15.18 -23.85 3.66
C LEU A 134 14.02 -22.85 3.45
N PRO A 135 13.54 -22.72 2.19
CA PRO A 135 12.35 -21.92 1.86
C PRO A 135 11.04 -22.58 2.29
#